data_43b1d7745df0cd21408af8ccdf5d0895
#
_entry.id   43b1d7745df0cd21408af8ccdf5d0895
#
_cell.length_a   1.000
_cell.length_b   1.000
_cell.length_c   1.000
_cell.angle_alpha   90.00
_cell.angle_beta   90.00
_cell.angle_gamma   90.00
#
_symmetry.space_group_name_H-M   'P 1'
#
loop_
_entity.id
_entity.type
_entity.pdbx_description
1 polymer ?
#
loop_
_entity_poly.entity_id
_entity_poly.type
_entity_poly.pdbx_seq_one_letter_code
_entity_poly.pdbx_strand_id
1 'polypeptide(L)'
;MVARVTVAEIDPVRQNPRRAIERFETELIPALHEQDGYEGCYVLLSEEGKVLVISLWSSEEAAHASQVSGFYQSQIEKLSDVVFFRASPGREAYDVVVAEAPATAR
;
A
#
# COMPACT_ATOMS: atom_id res chain seq x y z
N MET A 1 -0.32 5.77 16.01
CA MET A 1 -0.02 5.42 14.61
C MET A 1 -0.93 4.28 14.17
N VAL A 2 -1.45 4.39 12.99
CA VAL A 2 -2.36 3.40 12.42
C VAL A 2 -1.74 2.84 11.14
N ALA A 3 -1.84 1.55 10.95
CA ALA A 3 -1.42 0.89 9.71
C ALA A 3 -2.66 0.46 8.92
N ARG A 4 -2.69 0.77 7.65
CA ARG A 4 -3.73 0.29 6.74
C ARG A 4 -3.12 -0.74 5.81
N VAL A 5 -3.75 -1.90 5.75
CA VAL A 5 -3.23 -3.03 4.98
C VAL A 5 -4.12 -3.27 3.77
N THR A 6 -3.51 -3.30 2.60
CA THR A 6 -4.20 -3.62 1.34
C THR A 6 -3.56 -4.88 0.77
N VAL A 7 -4.40 -5.84 0.38
CA VAL A 7 -3.95 -7.10 -0.21
C VAL A 7 -4.15 -7.04 -1.72
N ALA A 8 -3.11 -7.42 -2.46
CA ALA A 8 -3.15 -7.44 -3.91
C ALA A 8 -2.40 -8.65 -4.45
N GLU A 9 -2.54 -8.92 -5.72
CA GLU A 9 -1.84 -10.02 -6.39
C GLU A 9 -1.30 -9.55 -7.73
N ILE A 10 -0.13 -10.05 -8.08
CA ILE A 10 0.47 -9.88 -9.40
C ILE A 10 0.52 -11.26 -10.02
N ASP A 11 0.02 -11.38 -11.25
CA ASP A 11 0.14 -12.63 -11.99
C ASP A 11 1.56 -12.72 -12.56
N PRO A 12 2.44 -13.56 -11.99
CA PRO A 12 3.84 -13.60 -12.42
C PRO A 12 4.03 -14.17 -13.82
N VAL A 13 3.01 -14.83 -14.37
CA VAL A 13 3.04 -15.34 -15.74
C VAL A 13 2.81 -14.24 -16.75
N ARG A 14 1.87 -13.34 -16.45
CA ARG A 14 1.49 -12.24 -17.34
C ARG A 14 2.27 -10.97 -17.12
N GLN A 15 2.73 -10.75 -15.89
CA GLN A 15 3.36 -9.53 -15.48
C GLN A 15 4.72 -9.79 -14.88
N ASN A 16 5.66 -8.91 -15.14
CA ASN A 16 6.92 -8.92 -14.42
C ASN A 16 6.69 -8.25 -13.07
N PRO A 17 6.82 -8.99 -11.96
CA PRO A 17 6.55 -8.41 -10.63
C PRO A 17 7.40 -7.17 -10.32
N ARG A 18 8.63 -7.10 -10.82
CA ARG A 18 9.47 -5.92 -10.60
C ARG A 18 8.92 -4.69 -11.28
N ARG A 19 8.34 -4.83 -12.45
CA ARG A 19 7.72 -3.69 -13.14
C ARG A 19 6.50 -3.19 -12.39
N ALA A 20 5.72 -4.10 -11.84
CA ALA A 20 4.58 -3.73 -11.02
C ALA A 20 5.03 -2.95 -9.77
N ILE A 21 6.10 -3.41 -9.13
CA ILE A 21 6.64 -2.73 -7.95
C ILE A 21 7.19 -1.34 -8.34
N GLU A 22 7.84 -1.21 -9.48
CA GLU A 22 8.29 0.10 -9.96
C GLU A 22 7.12 1.06 -10.14
N ARG A 23 5.97 0.57 -10.62
CA ARG A 23 4.75 1.37 -10.74
C ARG A 23 4.26 1.83 -9.37
N PHE A 24 4.33 0.98 -8.35
CA PHE A 24 4.01 1.40 -6.99
C PHE A 24 4.92 2.55 -6.54
N GLU A 25 6.21 2.42 -6.78
CA GLU A 25 7.17 3.44 -6.37
C GLU A 25 6.97 4.76 -7.11
N THR A 26 6.71 4.71 -8.41
CA THR A 26 6.62 5.93 -9.22
C THR A 26 5.26 6.59 -9.17
N GLU A 27 4.19 5.85 -8.93
CA GLU A 27 2.83 6.39 -8.97
C GLU A 27 2.17 6.46 -7.60
N LEU A 28 2.27 5.39 -6.80
CA LEU A 28 1.59 5.35 -5.51
C LEU A 28 2.30 6.17 -4.44
N ILE A 29 3.60 5.98 -4.31
CA ILE A 29 4.35 6.61 -3.21
C ILE A 29 4.29 8.14 -3.28
N PRO A 30 4.53 8.79 -4.43
CA PRO A 30 4.40 10.25 -4.49
C PRO A 30 3.00 10.74 -4.14
N ALA A 31 1.98 10.01 -4.55
CA ALA A 31 0.61 10.38 -4.24
C ALA A 31 0.30 10.26 -2.75
N LEU A 32 0.87 9.24 -2.09
CA LEU A 32 0.72 9.07 -0.65
C LEU A 32 1.33 10.24 0.12
N HIS A 33 2.47 10.75 -0.34
CA HIS A 33 3.13 11.88 0.31
C HIS A 33 2.28 13.15 0.34
N GLU A 34 1.31 13.26 -0.54
CA GLU A 34 0.41 14.39 -0.59
C GLU A 34 -0.76 14.27 0.39
N GLN A 35 -0.93 13.12 1.01
CA GLN A 35 -2.05 12.88 1.92
C GLN A 35 -1.69 13.33 3.34
N ASP A 36 -2.62 14.04 3.98
CA ASP A 36 -2.44 14.49 5.35
C ASP A 36 -2.34 13.30 6.29
N GLY A 37 -1.35 13.34 7.17
CA GLY A 37 -1.16 12.31 8.18
C GLY A 37 -0.43 11.07 7.69
N TYR A 38 -0.01 11.04 6.43
CA TYR A 38 0.78 9.94 5.91
C TYR A 38 2.17 9.91 6.56
N GLU A 39 2.58 8.74 7.03
CA GLU A 39 3.85 8.58 7.74
C GLU A 39 4.82 7.60 7.11
N GLY A 40 4.38 6.79 6.20
CA GLY A 40 5.26 5.84 5.54
C GLY A 40 4.51 4.68 4.92
N CYS A 41 5.25 3.84 4.21
CA CYS A 41 4.65 2.72 3.49
C CYS A 41 5.66 1.59 3.32
N TYR A 42 5.17 0.37 3.43
CA TYR A 42 5.92 -0.83 3.04
C TYR A 42 5.13 -1.57 1.99
N VAL A 43 5.81 -2.02 0.96
CA VAL A 43 5.22 -2.91 -0.04
C VAL A 43 5.96 -4.23 0.05
N LEU A 44 5.23 -5.29 0.37
CA LEU A 44 5.79 -6.62 0.56
C LEU A 44 5.37 -7.50 -0.61
N LEU A 45 6.32 -8.22 -1.16
CA LEU A 45 6.07 -9.10 -2.31
C LEU A 45 6.55 -10.51 -1.99
N SER A 46 5.67 -11.50 -2.16
CA SER A 46 6.05 -12.90 -2.04
C SER A 46 6.50 -13.45 -3.39
N GLU A 47 7.18 -14.59 -3.38
CA GLU A 47 7.59 -15.26 -4.62
C GLU A 47 6.40 -15.68 -5.48
N GLU A 48 5.24 -15.87 -4.86
CA GLU A 48 4.03 -16.30 -5.56
C GLU A 48 3.23 -15.14 -6.16
N GLY A 49 3.69 -13.91 -5.97
CA GLY A 49 3.01 -12.74 -6.51
C GLY A 49 1.99 -12.11 -5.56
N LYS A 50 1.98 -12.51 -4.30
CA LYS A 50 1.14 -11.84 -3.30
C LYS A 50 1.78 -10.55 -2.88
N VAL A 51 0.97 -9.50 -2.80
CA VAL A 51 1.44 -8.17 -2.41
C VAL A 51 0.66 -7.69 -1.21
N LEU A 52 1.38 -7.18 -0.22
CA LEU A 52 0.78 -6.44 0.89
C LEU A 52 1.29 -5.02 0.82
N VAL A 53 0.38 -4.07 0.79
CA VAL A 53 0.73 -2.65 0.89
C VAL A 53 0.33 -2.20 2.28
N ILE A 54 1.31 -1.79 3.07
CA ILE A 54 1.09 -1.33 4.44
C ILE A 54 1.41 0.15 4.49
N SER A 55 0.38 0.98 4.60
CA SER A 55 0.56 2.42 4.75
C SER A 55 0.38 2.82 6.21
N LEU A 56 1.22 3.74 6.66
CA LEU A 56 1.23 4.20 8.05
C LEU A 56 0.68 5.61 8.12
N TRP A 57 -0.16 5.86 9.11
CA TRP A 57 -0.89 7.12 9.28
C TRP A 57 -0.80 7.60 10.72
N SER A 58 -0.83 8.90 10.90
CA SER A 58 -0.74 9.50 12.22
C SER A 58 -1.96 9.19 13.09
N SER A 59 -3.12 8.96 12.46
CA SER A 59 -4.36 8.67 13.17
C SER A 59 -5.30 7.85 12.31
N GLU A 60 -6.29 7.25 12.95
CA GLU A 60 -7.35 6.54 12.23
C GLU A 60 -8.15 7.50 11.36
N GLU A 61 -8.34 8.74 11.81
CA GLU A 61 -9.03 9.75 11.04
C GLU A 61 -8.32 10.08 9.73
N ALA A 62 -6.99 10.20 9.78
CA ALA A 62 -6.19 10.46 8.59
C ALA A 62 -6.27 9.30 7.60
N ALA A 63 -6.17 8.07 8.10
CA ALA A 63 -6.28 6.88 7.27
C ALA A 63 -7.66 6.80 6.61
N HIS A 64 -8.71 7.09 7.37
CA HIS A 64 -10.08 7.08 6.87
C HIS A 64 -10.30 8.19 5.83
N ALA A 65 -9.79 9.38 6.09
CA ALA A 65 -9.92 10.51 5.17
C ALA A 65 -9.32 10.20 3.80
N SER A 66 -8.19 9.52 3.75
CA SER A 66 -7.57 9.14 2.50
C SER A 66 -8.43 8.15 1.70
N GLN A 67 -9.19 7.33 2.40
CA GLN A 67 -10.08 6.36 1.77
C GLN A 67 -11.32 7.03 1.18
N VAL A 68 -11.95 7.93 1.92
CA VAL A 68 -13.21 8.55 1.49
C VAL A 68 -13.01 9.70 0.51
N SER A 69 -11.81 10.22 0.38
CA SER A 69 -11.50 11.33 -0.53
C SER A 69 -11.47 10.92 -2.00
N GLY A 70 -11.56 9.63 -2.29
CA GLY A 70 -11.40 9.11 -3.64
C GLY A 70 -9.96 8.80 -4.00
N PHE A 71 -9.02 9.15 -3.16
CA PHE A 71 -7.60 8.89 -3.40
C PHE A 71 -7.34 7.41 -3.63
N TYR A 72 -7.86 6.56 -2.76
CA TYR A 72 -7.62 5.13 -2.81
C TYR A 72 -8.14 4.53 -4.11
N GLN A 73 -9.37 4.87 -4.47
CA GLN A 73 -9.99 4.37 -5.69
C GLN A 73 -9.21 4.80 -6.92
N SER A 74 -8.76 6.04 -6.94
CA SER A 74 -7.94 6.57 -8.02
C SER A 74 -6.64 5.78 -8.20
N GLN A 75 -5.98 5.41 -7.10
CA GLN A 75 -4.73 4.65 -7.17
C GLN A 75 -4.99 3.22 -7.64
N ILE A 76 -6.06 2.59 -7.18
CA ILE A 76 -6.45 1.25 -7.62
C ILE A 76 -6.66 1.24 -9.14
N GLU A 77 -7.36 2.23 -9.67
CA GLU A 77 -7.60 2.34 -11.11
C GLU A 77 -6.32 2.49 -11.91
N LYS A 78 -5.38 3.29 -11.42
CA LYS A 78 -4.11 3.51 -12.11
C LYS A 78 -3.24 2.25 -12.16
N LEU A 79 -3.36 1.38 -11.18
CA LEU A 79 -2.53 0.19 -11.06
C LEU A 79 -3.23 -1.07 -11.53
N SER A 80 -4.48 -1.00 -11.96
CA SER A 80 -5.28 -2.16 -12.31
C SER A 80 -4.76 -2.96 -13.50
N ASP A 81 -3.91 -2.37 -14.32
CA ASP A 81 -3.31 -3.05 -15.47
C ASP A 81 -2.11 -3.93 -15.08
N VAL A 82 -1.54 -3.73 -13.90
CA VAL A 82 -0.37 -4.50 -13.46
C VAL A 82 -0.62 -5.28 -12.17
N VAL A 83 -1.64 -4.93 -11.41
CA VAL A 83 -1.91 -5.54 -10.11
C VAL A 83 -3.40 -5.83 -9.98
N PHE A 84 -3.73 -6.99 -9.47
CA PHE A 84 -5.09 -7.35 -9.15
C PHE A 84 -5.34 -7.13 -7.66
N PHE A 85 -6.10 -6.10 -7.35
CA PHE A 85 -6.44 -5.78 -5.96
C PHE A 85 -7.61 -6.63 -5.49
N ARG A 86 -7.46 -7.20 -4.31
CA ARG A 86 -8.57 -7.92 -3.71
C ARG A 86 -9.60 -6.92 -3.23
N ALA A 87 -10.84 -7.25 -3.45
CA ALA A 87 -11.94 -6.46 -2.91
C ALA A 87 -11.92 -6.54 -1.39
N SER A 88 -12.60 -5.61 -0.74
CA SER A 88 -12.82 -5.71 0.69
C SER A 88 -13.12 -7.15 1.09
N PRO A 89 -12.57 -7.69 2.16
CA PRO A 89 -12.03 -6.98 3.32
C PRO A 89 -10.51 -6.72 3.30
N GLY A 90 -9.91 -6.65 2.17
CA GLY A 90 -8.45 -6.54 2.07
C GLY A 90 -7.85 -5.23 2.53
N ARG A 91 -8.63 -4.25 3.00
CA ARG A 91 -8.14 -2.95 3.44
C ARG A 91 -8.56 -2.69 4.87
N GLU A 92 -7.90 -3.35 5.79
CA GLU A 92 -8.19 -3.19 7.20
C GLU A 92 -7.23 -2.21 7.85
N ALA A 93 -7.70 -1.52 8.88
CA ALA A 93 -6.90 -0.60 9.66
C ALA A 93 -6.57 -1.23 11.00
N TYR A 94 -5.34 -1.08 11.41
CA TYR A 94 -4.84 -1.64 12.68
C TYR A 94 -4.09 -0.59 13.45
N ASP A 95 -4.25 -0.58 14.77
CA ASP A 95 -3.38 0.22 15.62
C ASP A 95 -1.99 -0.42 15.64
N VAL A 96 -0.97 0.41 15.52
CA VAL A 96 0.40 -0.05 15.67
C VAL A 96 0.72 -0.08 17.16
N VAL A 97 0.69 -1.25 17.76
CA VAL A 97 0.87 -1.40 19.21
C VAL A 97 2.32 -1.61 19.61
N VAL A 98 3.16 -2.04 18.67
CA VAL A 98 4.61 -2.14 18.86
C VAL A 98 5.26 -1.72 17.57
N ALA A 99 6.20 -0.79 17.64
CA ALA A 99 6.95 -0.37 16.48
C ALA A 99 8.43 -0.31 16.87
N GLU A 100 9.20 -1.23 16.32
CA GLU A 100 10.65 -1.23 16.46
C GLU A 100 11.24 -1.03 15.08
N ALA A 101 12.08 -0.01 14.93
CA ALA A 101 12.70 0.26 13.65
C ALA A 101 13.67 -0.89 13.32
N PRO A 102 13.70 -1.35 12.06
CA PRO A 102 14.68 -2.36 11.68
C PRO A 102 16.10 -1.81 11.85
N ALA A 103 17.03 -2.71 12.12
CA ALA A 103 18.43 -2.34 12.22
C ALA A 103 18.85 -1.67 10.90
N THR A 104 19.61 -0.59 11.02
CA THR A 104 20.08 0.12 9.84
C THR A 104 20.97 -0.80 9.01
N ALA A 105 20.68 -0.88 7.72
CA ALA A 105 21.49 -1.66 6.81
C ALA A 105 22.91 -1.11 6.75
N ARG A 106 23.86 -1.98 6.64
CA ARG A 106 25.26 -1.60 6.59
C ARG A 106 25.80 -1.82 5.20
#